data_beb1600ebf52f5a9186cf68865e47fff
#
_entry.id   beb1600ebf52f5a9186cf68865e47fff
#
_cell.length_a   1.000
_cell.length_b   1.000
_cell.length_c   1.000
_cell.angle_alpha   90.00
_cell.angle_beta   90.00
_cell.angle_gamma   90.00
#
_symmetry.space_group_name_H-M   'P 1'
#
loop_
_entity.id
_entity.type
_entity.pdbx_description
1 polymer ?
#
loop_
_entity_poly.entity_id
_entity_poly.type
_entity_poly.pdbx_seq_one_letter_code
_entity_poly.pdbx_strand_id
1 'polypeptide(L)'
;MLNIKSAPIQARDNLISQKVDSLPPSGIRKFFDLLSFMEDVISLGIGEPDFVTPWHIREAGTYSLGKGYTMYTSNSGMLELRQELTNYLELHYGVSYHPEHEILITVGSSEGLDLAMRAIINTGDEVIIPDPCYVAYSANIILAGGVPIPIPTSAENNFVIEATEIEARITKQTKAILIGYPANPTGAVMSKSECSAIAELAKKYNLLVISDEIYARLVYGVEHICFPSLPGMKERTILIGGFSKSHAMTGWRIGYVAAEGRFIQALTKIHQYTMLCAPTMAQMAAIEALRNGESEVEKMVQEYNRRRRLMVKRLNEIGLSCFEPKGAFYAFPSIKATGMNSEEFAERLLIEEKVAVVPGPAFGPCGEGFVRCCYATSLPNIEEALGRISRFVSKHKKVQYQMR
;
A
#
# COMPACT_ATOMS: atom_id res chain seq x y z
N MET A 1 25.86 40.21 -43.46
CA MET A 1 24.51 39.83 -43.00
C MET A 1 24.40 38.33 -43.10
N LEU A 2 24.52 37.63 -41.96
CA LEU A 2 24.35 36.16 -41.89
C LEU A 2 22.84 35.87 -41.85
N ASN A 3 22.35 35.25 -42.92
CA ASN A 3 20.97 34.81 -43.06
C ASN A 3 20.78 33.54 -42.21
N ILE A 4 20.43 33.67 -40.93
CA ILE A 4 20.02 32.54 -40.07
C ILE A 4 18.58 32.20 -40.48
N LYS A 5 18.44 31.26 -41.41
CA LYS A 5 17.13 30.61 -41.65
C LYS A 5 16.79 29.82 -40.37
N SER A 6 15.86 30.32 -39.60
CA SER A 6 15.24 29.54 -38.53
C SER A 6 14.58 28.29 -39.14
N ALA A 7 15.02 27.10 -38.72
CA ALA A 7 14.35 25.86 -39.08
C ALA A 7 12.86 25.97 -38.61
N PRO A 8 11.90 25.47 -39.39
CA PRO A 8 10.49 25.47 -38.97
C PRO A 8 10.39 24.72 -37.67
N ILE A 9 9.75 25.36 -36.65
CA ILE A 9 9.40 24.74 -35.39
C ILE A 9 8.40 23.64 -35.72
N GLN A 10 8.84 22.38 -35.70
CA GLN A 10 7.92 21.26 -35.82
C GLN A 10 6.99 21.29 -34.60
N ALA A 11 5.68 21.30 -34.85
CA ALA A 11 4.68 21.13 -33.82
C ALA A 11 4.96 19.77 -33.11
N ARG A 12 5.00 19.78 -31.77
CA ARG A 12 5.11 18.53 -31.00
C ARG A 12 3.78 17.78 -31.16
N ASP A 13 3.81 16.59 -31.73
CA ASP A 13 2.61 15.74 -31.93
C ASP A 13 2.02 15.24 -30.58
N ASN A 14 2.82 15.16 -29.54
CA ASN A 14 2.38 14.78 -28.17
C ASN A 14 2.75 15.88 -27.16
N LEU A 15 1.73 16.47 -26.56
CA LEU A 15 1.84 17.51 -25.52
C LEU A 15 1.89 16.93 -24.11
N ILE A 16 1.60 15.63 -23.94
CA ILE A 16 1.65 14.94 -22.67
C ILE A 16 3.06 14.42 -22.41
N SER A 17 3.51 14.46 -21.16
CA SER A 17 4.80 13.90 -20.75
C SER A 17 4.86 12.40 -21.08
N GLN A 18 5.95 11.95 -21.71
CA GLN A 18 6.17 10.54 -22.04
C GLN A 18 6.07 9.62 -20.83
N LYS A 19 6.50 10.08 -19.65
CA LYS A 19 6.38 9.32 -18.38
C LYS A 19 4.91 9.09 -17.99
N VAL A 20 4.05 10.09 -18.20
CA VAL A 20 2.62 9.96 -17.91
C VAL A 20 1.93 9.09 -18.95
N ASP A 21 2.28 9.25 -20.20
CA ASP A 21 1.72 8.49 -21.33
C ASP A 21 2.09 6.99 -21.26
N SER A 22 3.27 6.67 -20.70
CA SER A 22 3.71 5.28 -20.50
C SER A 22 3.04 4.56 -19.33
N LEU A 23 2.33 5.27 -18.44
CA LEU A 23 1.66 4.63 -17.32
C LEU A 23 0.42 3.86 -17.80
N PRO A 24 0.29 2.56 -17.45
CA PRO A 24 -0.92 1.83 -17.76
C PRO A 24 -2.12 2.43 -17.00
N PRO A 25 -3.33 2.44 -17.60
CA PRO A 25 -4.55 2.79 -16.87
C PRO A 25 -4.68 1.92 -15.63
N SER A 26 -5.08 2.52 -14.50
CA SER A 26 -5.30 1.75 -13.27
C SER A 26 -6.41 0.70 -13.47
N GLY A 27 -6.06 -0.57 -13.46
CA GLY A 27 -7.02 -1.69 -13.56
C GLY A 27 -8.08 -1.65 -12.46
N ILE A 28 -7.72 -1.12 -11.29
CA ILE A 28 -8.64 -0.91 -10.17
C ILE A 28 -9.69 0.16 -10.53
N ARG A 29 -9.30 1.25 -11.18
CA ARG A 29 -10.21 2.36 -11.52
C ARG A 29 -11.26 1.94 -12.55
N LYS A 30 -10.86 1.25 -13.61
CA LYS A 30 -11.78 0.70 -14.63
C LYS A 30 -12.90 -0.11 -13.98
N PHE A 31 -12.58 -0.85 -12.94
CA PHE A 31 -13.53 -1.67 -12.20
C PHE A 31 -14.48 -0.83 -11.34
N PHE A 32 -13.97 0.23 -10.69
CA PHE A 32 -14.80 1.15 -9.90
C PHE A 32 -15.76 1.99 -10.77
N ASP A 33 -15.35 2.37 -11.97
CA ASP A 33 -16.21 3.11 -12.91
C ASP A 33 -17.43 2.26 -13.31
N LEU A 34 -17.27 0.95 -13.46
CA LEU A 34 -18.39 0.02 -13.71
C LEU A 34 -19.37 -0.07 -12.51
N LEU A 35 -18.84 -0.05 -11.28
CA LEU A 35 -19.66 -0.14 -10.08
C LEU A 35 -20.59 1.05 -9.88
N SER A 36 -20.20 2.24 -10.33
CA SER A 36 -20.98 3.47 -10.14
C SER A 36 -22.35 3.45 -10.85
N PHE A 37 -22.55 2.55 -11.83
CA PHE A 37 -23.77 2.40 -12.61
C PHE A 37 -24.62 1.17 -12.22
N MET A 38 -24.22 0.41 -11.18
CA MET A 38 -24.89 -0.83 -10.80
C MET A 38 -25.49 -0.73 -9.40
N GLU A 39 -26.72 -1.19 -9.25
CA GLU A 39 -27.42 -1.31 -7.97
C GLU A 39 -27.19 -2.70 -7.35
N ASP A 40 -27.35 -2.82 -6.02
CA ASP A 40 -27.26 -4.06 -5.23
C ASP A 40 -25.91 -4.81 -5.32
N VAL A 41 -24.82 -4.09 -5.58
CA VAL A 41 -23.49 -4.66 -5.63
C VAL A 41 -22.86 -4.69 -4.24
N ILE A 42 -22.36 -5.86 -3.84
CA ILE A 42 -21.51 -5.99 -2.67
C ILE A 42 -20.05 -5.86 -3.12
N SER A 43 -19.39 -4.77 -2.71
CA SER A 43 -18.00 -4.54 -3.08
C SER A 43 -17.04 -5.13 -2.05
N LEU A 44 -16.26 -6.11 -2.49
CA LEU A 44 -15.04 -6.58 -1.81
C LEU A 44 -13.77 -5.99 -2.47
N GLY A 45 -13.93 -5.00 -3.33
CA GLY A 45 -12.82 -4.37 -4.08
C GLY A 45 -12.22 -3.15 -3.38
N ILE A 46 -12.96 -2.45 -2.52
CA ILE A 46 -12.51 -1.21 -1.88
C ILE A 46 -11.50 -1.54 -0.77
N GLY A 47 -10.35 -0.90 -0.82
CA GLY A 47 -9.25 -1.12 0.13
C GLY A 47 -9.19 -0.05 1.22
N GLU A 48 -10.29 0.18 1.94
CA GLU A 48 -10.35 1.11 3.08
C GLU A 48 -11.14 0.53 4.25
N PRO A 49 -10.84 0.97 5.49
CA PRO A 49 -11.64 0.61 6.66
C PRO A 49 -13.12 0.98 6.48
N ASP A 50 -14.02 0.09 6.89
CA ASP A 50 -15.46 0.35 6.98
C ASP A 50 -15.85 0.99 8.32
N PHE A 51 -14.90 1.13 9.22
CA PHE A 51 -15.08 1.87 10.46
C PHE A 51 -15.03 3.38 10.22
N VAL A 52 -15.85 4.11 10.94
CA VAL A 52 -15.73 5.55 11.04
C VAL A 52 -14.55 5.87 11.96
N THR A 53 -13.76 6.89 11.62
CA THR A 53 -12.72 7.41 12.52
C THR A 53 -13.27 7.56 13.95
N PRO A 54 -12.59 7.07 15.01
CA PRO A 54 -13.05 7.14 16.39
C PRO A 54 -13.49 8.55 16.81
N TRP A 55 -14.53 8.61 17.64
CA TRP A 55 -15.19 9.87 18.01
C TRP A 55 -14.21 10.94 18.53
N HIS A 56 -13.36 10.60 19.50
CA HIS A 56 -12.44 11.55 20.11
C HIS A 56 -11.43 12.11 19.10
N ILE A 57 -11.00 11.30 18.11
CA ILE A 57 -10.12 11.73 17.03
C ILE A 57 -10.83 12.74 16.12
N ARG A 58 -12.11 12.46 15.76
CA ARG A 58 -12.93 13.40 14.98
C ARG A 58 -13.19 14.69 15.73
N GLU A 59 -13.46 14.59 17.03
CA GLU A 59 -13.69 15.74 17.90
C GLU A 59 -12.45 16.64 17.98
N ALA A 60 -11.24 16.07 18.10
CA ALA A 60 -9.99 16.86 18.10
C ALA A 60 -9.83 17.67 16.79
N GLY A 61 -10.12 17.06 15.64
CA GLY A 61 -10.11 17.78 14.37
C GLY A 61 -11.17 18.88 14.30
N THR A 62 -12.41 18.61 14.72
CA THR A 62 -13.51 19.58 14.76
C THR A 62 -13.21 20.73 15.73
N TYR A 63 -12.69 20.40 16.91
CA TYR A 63 -12.29 21.39 17.92
C TYR A 63 -11.23 22.33 17.37
N SER A 64 -10.24 21.83 16.64
CA SER A 64 -9.18 22.64 16.04
C SER A 64 -9.75 23.68 15.05
N LEU A 65 -10.75 23.28 14.24
CA LEU A 65 -11.47 24.19 13.35
C LEU A 65 -12.26 25.24 14.13
N GLY A 66 -12.96 24.83 15.18
CA GLY A 66 -13.72 25.72 16.08
C GLY A 66 -12.83 26.74 16.82
N LYS A 67 -11.56 26.40 17.04
CA LYS A 67 -10.54 27.32 17.61
C LYS A 67 -9.82 28.18 16.58
N GLY A 68 -10.14 28.02 15.31
CA GLY A 68 -9.54 28.81 14.23
C GLY A 68 -8.14 28.33 13.83
N TYR A 69 -7.76 27.07 14.06
CA TYR A 69 -6.49 26.51 13.62
C TYR A 69 -6.56 26.16 12.11
N THR A 70 -6.59 27.22 11.29
CA THR A 70 -6.77 27.14 9.83
C THR A 70 -5.56 27.66 9.04
N MET A 71 -4.48 28.04 9.72
CA MET A 71 -3.26 28.54 9.11
C MET A 71 -2.27 27.40 8.80
N TYR A 72 -1.29 27.72 7.98
CA TYR A 72 -0.18 26.82 7.70
C TYR A 72 0.59 26.44 8.97
N THR A 73 1.05 25.21 9.02
CA THR A 73 2.02 24.74 10.01
C THR A 73 3.44 24.84 9.44
N SER A 74 4.44 24.39 10.21
CA SER A 74 5.77 24.12 9.65
C SER A 74 5.69 23.17 8.46
N ASN A 75 6.56 23.33 7.47
CA ASN A 75 6.66 22.39 6.33
C ASN A 75 6.85 20.95 6.78
N SER A 76 7.62 20.69 7.83
CA SER A 76 7.80 19.34 8.37
C SER A 76 6.60 18.84 9.19
N GLY A 77 5.57 19.67 9.38
CA GLY A 77 4.43 19.41 10.25
C GLY A 77 4.63 19.93 11.68
N MET A 78 3.58 19.81 12.50
CA MET A 78 3.61 20.27 13.90
C MET A 78 4.67 19.50 14.70
N LEU A 79 5.47 20.22 15.49
CA LEU A 79 6.50 19.59 16.31
C LEU A 79 5.89 18.59 17.32
N GLU A 80 4.76 18.98 17.92
CA GLU A 80 4.03 18.11 18.85
C GLU A 80 3.65 16.77 18.22
N LEU A 81 3.12 16.75 16.99
CA LEU A 81 2.81 15.51 16.27
C LEU A 81 4.06 14.67 16.00
N ARG A 82 5.17 15.31 15.64
CA ARG A 82 6.43 14.62 15.38
C ARG A 82 7.05 14.03 16.66
N GLN A 83 6.86 14.68 17.80
CA GLN A 83 7.24 14.16 19.12
C GLN A 83 6.40 12.93 19.48
N GLU A 84 5.07 13.00 19.31
CA GLU A 84 4.20 11.83 19.57
C GLU A 84 4.52 10.67 18.64
N LEU A 85 4.86 10.92 17.37
CA LEU A 85 5.30 9.88 16.44
C LEU A 85 6.62 9.24 16.87
N THR A 86 7.59 10.03 17.37
CA THR A 86 8.84 9.48 17.90
C THR A 86 8.57 8.52 19.07
N ASN A 87 7.74 8.94 20.02
CA ASN A 87 7.35 8.12 21.16
C ASN A 87 6.63 6.83 20.72
N TYR A 88 5.74 6.96 19.75
CA TYR A 88 4.99 5.84 19.19
C TYR A 88 5.89 4.81 18.49
N LEU A 89 6.84 5.26 17.65
CA LEU A 89 7.77 4.38 16.93
C LEU A 89 8.74 3.68 17.89
N GLU A 90 9.19 4.37 18.93
CA GLU A 90 10.04 3.77 19.96
C GLU A 90 9.27 2.74 20.78
N LEU A 91 8.05 3.07 21.24
CA LEU A 91 7.22 2.19 22.05
C LEU A 91 6.84 0.90 21.33
N HIS A 92 6.38 1.02 20.07
CA HIS A 92 5.84 -0.12 19.34
C HIS A 92 6.89 -0.93 18.56
N TYR A 93 8.00 -0.30 18.16
CA TYR A 93 8.95 -0.91 17.23
C TYR A 93 10.42 -0.80 17.67
N GLY A 94 10.70 -0.15 18.79
CA GLY A 94 12.06 0.00 19.31
C GLY A 94 13.00 0.81 18.40
N VAL A 95 12.43 1.71 17.59
CA VAL A 95 13.22 2.60 16.73
C VAL A 95 12.94 4.06 17.08
N SER A 96 14.02 4.79 17.42
CA SER A 96 13.94 6.18 17.82
C SER A 96 14.40 7.12 16.69
N TYR A 97 13.65 8.19 16.46
CA TYR A 97 13.93 9.25 15.50
C TYR A 97 13.93 10.61 16.17
N HIS A 98 14.77 11.53 15.68
CA HIS A 98 14.78 12.90 16.19
C HIS A 98 13.57 13.67 15.62
N PRO A 99 12.64 14.21 16.45
CA PRO A 99 11.40 14.78 15.99
C PRO A 99 11.56 16.02 15.08
N GLU A 100 12.65 16.77 15.22
CA GLU A 100 12.88 17.97 14.42
C GLU A 100 13.50 17.69 13.04
N HIS A 101 14.29 16.60 12.94
CA HIS A 101 15.17 16.38 11.78
C HIS A 101 14.95 15.09 11.04
N GLU A 102 14.29 14.10 11.66
CA GLU A 102 14.15 12.75 11.11
C GLU A 102 12.69 12.34 10.83
N ILE A 103 11.72 13.28 10.99
CA ILE A 103 10.29 13.05 10.71
C ILE A 103 9.73 14.15 9.83
N LEU A 104 8.96 13.76 8.81
CA LEU A 104 8.18 14.63 7.94
C LEU A 104 6.72 14.17 7.94
N ILE A 105 5.79 15.08 8.25
CA ILE A 105 4.35 14.84 8.14
C ILE A 105 3.92 15.07 6.70
N THR A 106 3.16 14.11 6.14
CA THR A 106 2.77 14.09 4.72
C THR A 106 1.26 14.03 4.53
N VAL A 107 0.79 14.38 3.33
CA VAL A 107 -0.62 14.28 2.91
C VAL A 107 -0.94 12.81 2.59
N GLY A 108 -0.94 11.97 3.64
CA GLY A 108 -1.02 10.53 3.57
C GLY A 108 0.31 9.87 3.16
N SER A 109 0.40 8.55 3.34
CA SER A 109 1.56 7.74 2.91
C SER A 109 1.80 7.80 1.39
N SER A 110 0.75 8.09 0.61
CA SER A 110 0.87 8.24 -0.86
C SER A 110 1.80 9.38 -1.25
N GLU A 111 1.75 10.52 -0.55
CA GLU A 111 2.72 11.59 -0.75
C GLU A 111 4.10 11.16 -0.27
N GLY A 112 4.20 10.49 0.88
CA GLY A 112 5.47 9.98 1.38
C GLY A 112 6.19 9.10 0.36
N LEU A 113 5.43 8.24 -0.36
CA LEU A 113 5.95 7.39 -1.41
C LEU A 113 6.44 8.21 -2.63
N ASP A 114 5.66 9.17 -3.11
CA ASP A 114 6.04 10.06 -4.22
C ASP A 114 7.31 10.85 -3.88
N LEU A 115 7.35 11.46 -2.70
CA LEU A 115 8.51 12.20 -2.21
C LEU A 115 9.76 11.32 -2.12
N ALA A 116 9.64 10.09 -1.59
CA ALA A 116 10.75 9.16 -1.49
C ALA A 116 11.33 8.86 -2.86
N MET A 117 10.49 8.49 -3.84
CA MET A 117 10.95 8.21 -5.20
C MET A 117 11.62 9.42 -5.84
N ARG A 118 10.97 10.59 -5.80
CA ARG A 118 11.50 11.82 -6.41
C ARG A 118 12.78 12.32 -5.74
N ALA A 119 12.98 12.05 -4.46
CA ALA A 119 14.18 12.47 -3.75
C ALA A 119 15.40 11.61 -4.02
N ILE A 120 15.22 10.31 -4.33
CA ILE A 120 16.34 9.37 -4.44
C ILE A 120 16.63 8.90 -5.87
N ILE A 121 15.65 8.96 -6.79
CA ILE A 121 15.75 8.38 -8.12
C ILE A 121 16.33 9.38 -9.13
N ASN A 122 17.39 9.00 -9.84
CA ASN A 122 17.80 9.61 -11.09
C ASN A 122 17.25 8.81 -12.27
N THR A 123 17.23 9.41 -13.46
CA THR A 123 16.78 8.71 -14.67
C THR A 123 17.62 7.45 -14.91
N GLY A 124 16.95 6.30 -14.99
CA GLY A 124 17.55 5.01 -15.22
C GLY A 124 17.97 4.24 -13.96
N ASP A 125 17.85 4.83 -12.76
CA ASP A 125 18.06 4.08 -11.51
C ASP A 125 16.99 2.99 -11.38
N GLU A 126 17.37 1.81 -10.95
CA GLU A 126 16.49 0.66 -10.74
C GLU A 126 16.01 0.58 -9.31
N VAL A 127 14.74 0.25 -9.13
CA VAL A 127 14.13 -0.06 -7.83
C VAL A 127 13.48 -1.43 -7.86
N ILE A 128 13.95 -2.32 -7.00
CA ILE A 128 13.40 -3.67 -6.86
C ILE A 128 12.08 -3.59 -6.07
N ILE A 129 11.05 -4.27 -6.58
CA ILE A 129 9.71 -4.35 -5.96
C ILE A 129 9.18 -5.79 -5.99
N PRO A 130 8.33 -6.23 -5.03
CA PRO A 130 7.63 -7.51 -5.16
C PRO A 130 6.58 -7.46 -6.28
N ASP A 131 6.24 -8.61 -6.84
CA ASP A 131 5.13 -8.79 -7.77
C ASP A 131 4.31 -10.03 -7.34
N PRO A 132 3.02 -9.89 -7.00
CA PRO A 132 2.19 -8.69 -7.04
C PRO A 132 2.44 -7.72 -5.87
N CYS A 133 2.17 -6.42 -6.09
CA CYS A 133 2.30 -5.38 -5.06
C CYS A 133 1.30 -4.23 -5.26
N TYR A 134 1.34 -3.25 -4.37
CA TYR A 134 0.51 -2.05 -4.50
C TYR A 134 0.83 -1.29 -5.80
N VAL A 135 -0.20 -1.03 -6.58
CA VAL A 135 -0.12 -0.47 -7.95
C VAL A 135 0.68 0.84 -8.04
N ALA A 136 0.69 1.63 -6.97
CA ALA A 136 1.39 2.91 -6.97
C ALA A 136 2.92 2.78 -6.91
N TYR A 137 3.48 1.62 -6.57
CA TYR A 137 4.94 1.46 -6.48
C TYR A 137 5.59 1.65 -7.85
N SER A 138 5.21 0.85 -8.85
CA SER A 138 5.71 1.01 -10.21
C SER A 138 5.45 2.39 -10.79
N ALA A 139 4.24 2.93 -10.58
CA ALA A 139 3.87 4.24 -11.11
C ALA A 139 4.76 5.36 -10.55
N ASN A 140 5.01 5.39 -9.23
CA ASN A 140 5.87 6.41 -8.62
C ASN A 140 7.33 6.29 -9.06
N ILE A 141 7.85 5.06 -9.22
CA ILE A 141 9.20 4.83 -9.75
C ILE A 141 9.33 5.40 -11.18
N ILE A 142 8.38 5.08 -12.07
CA ILE A 142 8.36 5.57 -13.46
C ILE A 142 8.24 7.10 -13.50
N LEU A 143 7.34 7.68 -12.73
CA LEU A 143 7.16 9.14 -12.66
C LEU A 143 8.43 9.85 -12.18
N ALA A 144 9.18 9.26 -11.25
CA ALA A 144 10.48 9.76 -10.84
C ALA A 144 11.58 9.59 -11.90
N GLY A 145 11.35 8.76 -12.92
CA GLY A 145 12.31 8.46 -14.01
C GLY A 145 13.13 7.20 -13.79
N GLY A 146 12.79 6.41 -12.79
CA GLY A 146 13.42 5.12 -12.51
C GLY A 146 12.80 3.96 -13.29
N VAL A 147 13.36 2.79 -13.10
CA VAL A 147 12.95 1.53 -13.71
C VAL A 147 12.53 0.57 -12.59
N PRO A 148 11.23 0.17 -12.51
CA PRO A 148 10.80 -0.85 -11.56
C PRO A 148 11.30 -2.23 -12.00
N ILE A 149 11.91 -2.98 -11.06
CA ILE A 149 12.38 -4.35 -11.27
C ILE A 149 11.51 -5.29 -10.43
N PRO A 150 10.46 -5.89 -11.01
CA PRO A 150 9.56 -6.77 -10.28
C PRO A 150 10.22 -8.12 -9.98
N ILE A 151 10.05 -8.59 -8.73
CA ILE A 151 10.46 -9.92 -8.28
C ILE A 151 9.20 -10.76 -8.08
N PRO A 152 9.03 -11.85 -8.83
CA PRO A 152 7.90 -12.74 -8.67
C PRO A 152 7.78 -13.29 -7.25
N THR A 153 6.56 -13.26 -6.71
CA THR A 153 6.19 -13.95 -5.47
C THR A 153 5.00 -14.88 -5.74
N SER A 154 4.83 -15.90 -4.93
CA SER A 154 3.80 -16.91 -5.14
C SER A 154 3.17 -17.39 -3.82
N ALA A 155 2.08 -18.13 -3.92
CA ALA A 155 1.43 -18.72 -2.75
C ALA A 155 2.34 -19.75 -2.06
N GLU A 156 3.23 -20.41 -2.78
CA GLU A 156 4.18 -21.41 -2.27
C GLU A 156 5.21 -20.78 -1.32
N ASN A 157 5.60 -19.53 -1.56
CA ASN A 157 6.48 -18.76 -0.67
C ASN A 157 5.71 -17.71 0.17
N ASN A 158 4.39 -17.92 0.39
CA ASN A 158 3.52 -17.05 1.14
C ASN A 158 3.48 -15.60 0.61
N PHE A 159 3.71 -15.39 -0.68
CA PHE A 159 3.83 -14.08 -1.32
C PHE A 159 4.88 -13.16 -0.68
N VAL A 160 5.93 -13.73 -0.12
CA VAL A 160 7.07 -12.99 0.42
C VAL A 160 8.20 -12.97 -0.60
N ILE A 161 8.81 -11.80 -0.78
CA ILE A 161 9.95 -11.63 -1.67
C ILE A 161 11.19 -12.30 -1.07
N GLU A 162 11.89 -13.12 -1.87
CA GLU A 162 13.06 -13.87 -1.40
C GLU A 162 14.36 -13.11 -1.65
N ALA A 163 15.24 -13.10 -0.66
CA ALA A 163 16.52 -12.40 -0.75
C ALA A 163 17.41 -12.92 -1.91
N THR A 164 17.36 -14.22 -2.20
CA THR A 164 18.08 -14.84 -3.31
C THR A 164 17.61 -14.33 -4.67
N GLU A 165 16.29 -14.12 -4.82
CA GLU A 165 15.70 -13.57 -6.04
C GLU A 165 16.01 -12.08 -6.20
N ILE A 166 16.07 -11.34 -5.09
CA ILE A 166 16.54 -9.95 -5.09
C ILE A 166 18.00 -9.91 -5.56
N GLU A 167 18.88 -10.71 -4.94
CA GLU A 167 20.32 -10.70 -5.24
C GLU A 167 20.60 -11.01 -6.70
N ALA A 168 19.87 -11.96 -7.30
CA ALA A 168 20.02 -12.34 -8.69
C ALA A 168 19.68 -11.21 -9.69
N ARG A 169 18.96 -10.18 -9.26
CA ARG A 169 18.53 -9.05 -10.10
C ARG A 169 19.21 -7.72 -9.79
N ILE A 170 20.14 -7.72 -8.82
CA ILE A 170 20.92 -6.51 -8.51
C ILE A 170 21.91 -6.22 -9.66
N THR A 171 21.85 -5.01 -10.16
CA THR A 171 22.77 -4.47 -11.16
C THR A 171 23.51 -3.23 -10.62
N LYS A 172 24.36 -2.62 -11.45
CA LYS A 172 25.01 -1.35 -11.11
C LYS A 172 24.04 -0.17 -11.04
N GLN A 173 22.87 -0.28 -11.65
CA GLN A 173 21.80 0.70 -11.65
C GLN A 173 20.86 0.54 -10.45
N THR A 174 20.89 -0.59 -9.78
CA THR A 174 20.02 -0.86 -8.63
C THR A 174 20.36 0.08 -7.47
N LYS A 175 19.41 0.89 -7.08
CA LYS A 175 19.56 1.91 -6.04
C LYS A 175 18.81 1.60 -4.77
N ALA A 176 17.64 0.98 -4.90
CA ALA A 176 16.77 0.75 -3.77
C ALA A 176 15.95 -0.54 -3.90
N ILE A 177 15.50 -1.04 -2.76
CA ILE A 177 14.48 -2.07 -2.63
C ILE A 177 13.26 -1.39 -1.99
N LEU A 178 12.08 -1.48 -2.63
CA LEU A 178 10.83 -1.02 -2.05
C LEU A 178 10.01 -2.22 -1.63
N ILE A 179 9.70 -2.30 -0.35
CA ILE A 179 8.86 -3.34 0.25
C ILE A 179 7.66 -2.72 0.94
N GLY A 180 6.52 -3.40 0.89
CA GLY A 180 5.29 -3.00 1.59
C GLY A 180 4.66 -4.22 2.24
N TYR A 181 5.01 -4.45 3.51
CA TYR A 181 4.46 -5.52 4.34
C TYR A 181 3.97 -4.96 5.67
N PRO A 182 2.77 -5.39 6.12
CA PRO A 182 1.82 -6.33 5.51
C PRO A 182 1.36 -5.91 4.11
N ALA A 183 1.27 -6.87 3.18
CA ALA A 183 1.17 -6.60 1.76
C ALA A 183 -0.27 -6.34 1.27
N ASN A 184 -0.43 -5.38 0.39
CA ASN A 184 -1.53 -5.25 -0.54
C ASN A 184 -1.03 -5.72 -1.92
N PRO A 185 -1.59 -6.80 -2.52
CA PRO A 185 -2.95 -7.34 -2.33
C PRO A 185 -3.05 -8.59 -1.44
N THR A 186 -1.97 -9.21 -1.01
CA THR A 186 -1.95 -10.59 -0.55
C THR A 186 -2.23 -10.77 0.95
N GLY A 187 -1.97 -9.74 1.76
CA GLY A 187 -2.00 -9.85 3.22
C GLY A 187 -0.79 -10.62 3.81
N ALA A 188 0.25 -10.84 3.01
CA ALA A 188 1.50 -11.45 3.45
C ALA A 188 2.21 -10.56 4.49
N VAL A 189 2.95 -11.19 5.40
CA VAL A 189 3.79 -10.55 6.41
C VAL A 189 5.15 -11.22 6.39
N MET A 190 6.20 -10.44 6.47
CA MET A 190 7.57 -10.96 6.53
C MET A 190 7.96 -11.35 7.95
N SER A 191 8.63 -12.47 8.10
CA SER A 191 9.27 -12.87 9.33
C SER A 191 10.56 -12.08 9.59
N LYS A 192 11.06 -12.12 10.83
CA LYS A 192 12.34 -11.49 11.20
C LYS A 192 13.51 -12.02 10.35
N SER A 193 13.52 -13.32 10.04
CA SER A 193 14.56 -13.94 9.22
C SER A 193 14.56 -13.42 7.79
N GLU A 194 13.37 -13.27 7.18
CA GLU A 194 13.21 -12.74 5.81
C GLU A 194 13.61 -11.26 5.76
N CYS A 195 13.15 -10.45 6.71
CA CYS A 195 13.57 -9.05 6.83
C CYS A 195 15.10 -8.93 7.01
N SER A 196 15.70 -9.78 7.87
CA SER A 196 17.17 -9.76 8.11
C SER A 196 17.96 -10.15 6.86
N ALA A 197 17.48 -11.10 6.08
CA ALA A 197 18.13 -11.49 4.81
C ALA A 197 18.18 -10.33 3.82
N ILE A 198 17.08 -9.58 3.68
CA ILE A 198 17.04 -8.37 2.83
C ILE A 198 17.94 -7.27 3.41
N ALA A 199 17.97 -7.10 4.73
CA ALA A 199 18.84 -6.13 5.38
C ALA A 199 20.33 -6.41 5.10
N GLU A 200 20.76 -7.68 5.13
CA GLU A 200 22.13 -8.06 4.78
C GLU A 200 22.46 -7.73 3.30
N LEU A 201 21.51 -7.97 2.37
CA LEU A 201 21.70 -7.57 0.97
C LEU A 201 21.80 -6.05 0.81
N ALA A 202 20.93 -5.30 1.48
CA ALA A 202 20.96 -3.85 1.44
C ALA A 202 22.29 -3.28 1.96
N LYS A 203 22.88 -3.90 3.00
CA LYS A 203 24.22 -3.54 3.49
C LYS A 203 25.32 -3.95 2.51
N LYS A 204 25.26 -5.18 2.00
CA LYS A 204 26.28 -5.75 1.08
C LYS A 204 26.41 -4.93 -0.21
N TYR A 205 25.28 -4.51 -0.79
CA TYR A 205 25.23 -3.80 -2.04
C TYR A 205 25.02 -2.28 -1.90
N ASN A 206 25.06 -1.77 -0.66
CA ASN A 206 24.83 -0.36 -0.33
C ASN A 206 23.52 0.20 -0.92
N LEU A 207 22.43 -0.56 -0.80
CA LEU A 207 21.11 -0.18 -1.29
C LEU A 207 20.34 0.57 -0.21
N LEU A 208 19.42 1.45 -0.64
CA LEU A 208 18.39 2.01 0.20
C LEU A 208 17.20 1.05 0.30
N VAL A 209 16.47 1.11 1.41
CA VAL A 209 15.18 0.42 1.55
C VAL A 209 14.08 1.46 1.74
N ILE A 210 13.04 1.38 0.95
CA ILE A 210 11.79 2.09 1.17
C ILE A 210 10.83 1.07 1.78
N SER A 211 10.45 1.29 3.05
CA SER A 211 9.55 0.40 3.77
C SER A 211 8.19 1.08 3.92
N ASP A 212 7.20 0.62 3.15
CA ASP A 212 5.81 1.05 3.29
C ASP A 212 5.12 0.20 4.35
N GLU A 213 4.97 0.77 5.53
CA GLU A 213 4.43 0.10 6.72
C GLU A 213 3.03 0.62 7.11
N ILE A 214 2.25 1.07 6.12
CA ILE A 214 0.89 1.61 6.34
C ILE A 214 -0.04 0.59 7.01
N TYR A 215 0.24 -0.70 6.90
CA TYR A 215 -0.52 -1.79 7.51
C TYR A 215 0.16 -2.38 8.76
N ALA A 216 1.23 -1.79 9.29
CA ALA A 216 2.03 -2.32 10.39
C ALA A 216 1.21 -2.76 11.62
N ARG A 217 0.13 -2.02 11.94
CA ARG A 217 -0.77 -2.34 13.07
C ARG A 217 -1.80 -3.42 12.76
N LEU A 218 -2.02 -3.74 11.48
CA LEU A 218 -3.02 -4.72 11.06
C LEU A 218 -2.34 -6.07 10.83
N VAL A 219 -1.96 -6.76 11.91
CA VAL A 219 -1.34 -8.09 11.91
C VAL A 219 -2.11 -9.04 12.80
N TYR A 220 -2.10 -10.33 12.49
CA TYR A 220 -2.94 -11.35 13.10
C TYR A 220 -2.14 -12.57 13.56
N GLY A 221 -1.87 -12.65 14.86
CA GLY A 221 -1.15 -13.76 15.48
C GLY A 221 0.34 -13.82 15.14
N VAL A 222 0.88 -12.74 14.60
CA VAL A 222 2.30 -12.54 14.32
C VAL A 222 2.72 -11.13 14.73
N GLU A 223 4.01 -10.92 14.90
CA GLU A 223 4.60 -9.61 15.16
C GLU A 223 4.99 -8.95 13.81
N HIS A 224 4.72 -7.65 13.68
CA HIS A 224 5.27 -6.86 12.59
C HIS A 224 6.72 -6.47 12.90
N ILE A 225 7.59 -6.66 11.93
CA ILE A 225 8.99 -6.22 12.02
C ILE A 225 9.12 -4.88 11.30
N CYS A 226 9.26 -3.82 12.05
CA CYS A 226 9.55 -2.50 11.51
C CYS A 226 10.97 -2.52 10.93
N PHE A 227 11.10 -2.34 9.63
CA PHE A 227 12.35 -2.60 8.92
C PHE A 227 13.55 -1.77 9.44
N PRO A 228 13.41 -0.47 9.75
CA PRO A 228 14.50 0.32 10.34
C PRO A 228 14.92 -0.11 11.75
N SER A 229 14.17 -0.97 12.46
CA SER A 229 14.58 -1.51 13.74
C SER A 229 15.69 -2.59 13.64
N LEU A 230 15.92 -3.10 12.43
CA LEU A 230 16.98 -4.07 12.19
C LEU A 230 18.37 -3.42 12.26
N PRO A 231 19.39 -4.15 12.71
CA PRO A 231 20.74 -3.60 12.87
C PRO A 231 21.31 -3.00 11.56
N GLY A 232 21.68 -1.71 11.61
CA GLY A 232 22.25 -0.97 10.48
C GLY A 232 21.23 -0.59 9.40
N MET A 233 19.93 -0.65 9.71
CA MET A 233 18.88 -0.32 8.73
C MET A 233 18.27 1.06 8.93
N LYS A 234 18.35 1.66 10.13
CA LYS A 234 17.85 3.03 10.35
C LYS A 234 18.49 4.04 9.38
N GLU A 235 19.80 3.93 9.17
CA GLU A 235 20.59 4.86 8.35
C GLU A 235 20.36 4.72 6.85
N ARG A 236 19.65 3.68 6.41
CA ARG A 236 19.41 3.38 4.98
C ARG A 236 17.97 3.03 4.66
N THR A 237 17.04 3.27 5.61
CA THR A 237 15.61 3.04 5.38
C THR A 237 14.85 4.36 5.38
N ILE A 238 13.99 4.52 4.38
CA ILE A 238 12.93 5.53 4.36
C ILE A 238 11.66 4.78 4.78
N LEU A 239 11.24 4.99 6.02
CA LEU A 239 10.01 4.43 6.58
C LEU A 239 8.83 5.30 6.18
N ILE A 240 7.81 4.70 5.57
CA ILE A 240 6.55 5.35 5.21
C ILE A 240 5.45 4.77 6.08
N GLY A 241 4.71 5.61 6.77
CA GLY A 241 3.60 5.22 7.62
C GLY A 241 2.44 6.19 7.56
N GLY A 242 1.40 5.91 8.32
CA GLY A 242 0.24 6.80 8.36
C GLY A 242 -0.93 6.24 9.15
N PHE A 243 -2.00 7.02 9.20
CA PHE A 243 -3.17 6.77 10.05
C PHE A 243 -4.35 6.18 9.28
N SER A 244 -4.25 6.14 7.94
CA SER A 244 -5.37 5.77 7.07
C SER A 244 -5.97 4.41 7.40
N LYS A 245 -5.14 3.41 7.74
CA LYS A 245 -5.59 2.03 7.90
C LYS A 245 -5.78 1.64 9.37
N SER A 246 -4.83 1.99 10.21
CA SER A 246 -4.87 1.68 11.65
C SER A 246 -5.95 2.45 12.41
N HIS A 247 -6.20 3.71 12.06
CA HIS A 247 -7.10 4.60 12.77
C HIS A 247 -8.36 4.97 11.97
N ALA A 248 -8.63 4.26 10.86
CA ALA A 248 -9.75 4.56 9.95
C ALA A 248 -9.78 6.04 9.50
N MET A 249 -8.61 6.59 9.11
CA MET A 249 -8.42 7.99 8.74
C MET A 249 -8.10 8.18 7.25
N THR A 250 -8.72 7.40 6.37
CA THR A 250 -8.43 7.44 4.92
C THR A 250 -8.70 8.83 4.32
N GLY A 251 -9.82 9.45 4.64
CA GLY A 251 -10.24 10.76 4.13
C GLY A 251 -9.50 11.95 4.74
N TRP A 252 -8.80 11.78 5.86
CA TRP A 252 -8.05 12.84 6.54
C TRP A 252 -6.76 13.22 5.82
N ARG A 253 -6.26 12.35 4.95
CA ARG A 253 -5.03 12.56 4.19
C ARG A 253 -3.85 12.90 5.09
N ILE A 254 -3.54 12.07 6.07
CA ILE A 254 -2.44 12.27 7.02
C ILE A 254 -1.56 11.02 7.11
N GLY A 255 -0.26 11.22 6.96
CA GLY A 255 0.78 10.21 7.06
C GLY A 255 2.10 10.82 7.48
N TYR A 256 3.14 10.03 7.46
CA TYR A 256 4.49 10.47 7.81
C TYR A 256 5.56 9.67 7.09
N VAL A 257 6.73 10.29 6.98
CA VAL A 257 7.98 9.63 6.63
C VAL A 257 8.95 9.81 7.79
N ALA A 258 9.62 8.72 8.17
CA ALA A 258 10.73 8.76 9.13
C ALA A 258 11.99 8.18 8.49
N ALA A 259 13.10 8.91 8.56
CA ALA A 259 14.37 8.53 7.96
C ALA A 259 15.52 9.35 8.55
N GLU A 260 16.77 8.98 8.24
CA GLU A 260 17.93 9.79 8.57
C GLU A 260 17.80 11.23 8.04
N GLY A 261 18.27 12.20 8.78
CA GLY A 261 18.06 13.64 8.54
C GLY A 261 18.37 14.12 7.12
N ARG A 262 19.40 13.55 6.45
CA ARG A 262 19.72 13.90 5.05
C ARG A 262 18.59 13.57 4.07
N PHE A 263 17.86 12.44 4.29
CA PHE A 263 16.72 12.08 3.46
C PHE A 263 15.54 12.99 3.76
N ILE A 264 15.23 13.23 5.05
CA ILE A 264 14.14 14.15 5.43
C ILE A 264 14.37 15.55 4.85
N GLN A 265 15.60 16.07 4.86
CA GLN A 265 15.92 17.36 4.22
C GLN A 265 15.62 17.33 2.71
N ALA A 266 15.98 16.25 2.02
CA ALA A 266 15.72 16.11 0.57
C ALA A 266 14.21 16.03 0.28
N LEU A 267 13.47 15.23 1.04
CA LEU A 267 12.01 15.09 0.91
C LEU A 267 11.31 16.43 1.21
N THR A 268 11.72 17.13 2.26
CA THR A 268 11.14 18.42 2.65
C THR A 268 11.32 19.49 1.56
N LYS A 269 12.45 19.48 0.82
CA LYS A 269 12.64 20.38 -0.32
C LYS A 269 11.57 20.21 -1.41
N ILE A 270 11.12 18.98 -1.65
CA ILE A 270 10.07 18.70 -2.63
C ILE A 270 8.70 19.05 -2.03
N HIS A 271 8.44 18.58 -0.81
CA HIS A 271 7.19 18.80 -0.08
C HIS A 271 6.80 20.28 -0.01
N GLN A 272 7.75 21.16 0.33
CA GLN A 272 7.49 22.60 0.46
C GLN A 272 7.04 23.26 -0.86
N TYR A 273 7.44 22.73 -2.02
CA TYR A 273 7.04 23.27 -3.33
C TYR A 273 5.79 22.59 -3.91
N THR A 274 5.34 21.48 -3.32
CA THR A 274 4.18 20.72 -3.81
C THR A 274 2.96 20.89 -2.90
N MET A 275 3.12 20.67 -1.60
CA MET A 275 2.04 20.65 -0.62
C MET A 275 2.16 21.76 0.43
N LEU A 276 3.36 22.29 0.67
CA LEU A 276 3.70 23.24 1.70
C LEU A 276 3.63 22.65 3.12
N CYS A 277 2.47 22.14 3.54
CA CYS A 277 2.28 21.39 4.78
C CYS A 277 1.03 20.50 4.69
N ALA A 278 0.94 19.48 5.56
CA ALA A 278 -0.26 18.67 5.70
C ALA A 278 -1.41 19.49 6.37
N PRO A 279 -2.69 19.13 6.15
CA PRO A 279 -3.83 19.85 6.74
C PRO A 279 -3.75 19.94 8.26
N THR A 280 -3.86 21.17 8.81
CA THR A 280 -3.70 21.42 10.25
C THR A 280 -4.68 20.63 11.11
N MET A 281 -5.97 20.58 10.71
CA MET A 281 -6.98 19.80 11.44
C MET A 281 -6.67 18.30 11.46
N ALA A 282 -6.08 17.76 10.38
CA ALA A 282 -5.68 16.36 10.32
C ALA A 282 -4.48 16.07 11.23
N GLN A 283 -3.55 17.02 11.36
CA GLN A 283 -2.43 16.90 12.29
C GLN A 283 -2.92 16.90 13.75
N MET A 284 -3.88 17.76 14.11
CA MET A 284 -4.49 17.78 15.45
C MET A 284 -5.21 16.46 15.76
N ALA A 285 -5.96 15.93 14.79
CA ALA A 285 -6.60 14.63 14.93
C ALA A 285 -5.58 13.49 15.06
N ALA A 286 -4.44 13.57 14.36
CA ALA A 286 -3.38 12.57 14.45
C ALA A 286 -2.66 12.57 15.81
N ILE A 287 -2.49 13.74 16.44
CA ILE A 287 -1.98 13.84 17.82
C ILE A 287 -2.90 13.06 18.78
N GLU A 288 -4.19 13.30 18.68
CA GLU A 288 -5.19 12.59 19.50
C GLU A 288 -5.20 11.09 19.23
N ALA A 289 -5.07 10.70 17.94
CA ALA A 289 -4.98 9.29 17.54
C ALA A 289 -3.80 8.57 18.19
N LEU A 290 -2.64 9.21 18.25
CA LEU A 290 -1.44 8.62 18.87
C LEU A 290 -1.55 8.55 20.39
N ARG A 291 -2.14 9.54 21.03
CA ARG A 291 -2.28 9.61 22.50
C ARG A 291 -3.32 8.65 23.05
N ASN A 292 -4.45 8.56 22.40
CA ASN A 292 -5.63 7.93 22.97
C ASN A 292 -6.31 6.89 22.06
N GLY A 293 -5.80 6.65 20.83
CA GLY A 293 -6.46 5.80 19.83
C GLY A 293 -6.16 4.31 19.93
N GLU A 294 -5.27 3.87 20.81
CA GLU A 294 -4.78 2.48 20.83
C GLU A 294 -5.91 1.46 21.04
N SER A 295 -6.81 1.70 21.97
CA SER A 295 -7.90 0.76 22.27
C SER A 295 -8.86 0.56 21.09
N GLU A 296 -9.06 1.60 20.27
CA GLU A 296 -9.88 1.53 19.06
C GLU A 296 -9.18 0.76 17.95
N VAL A 297 -7.87 0.96 17.81
CA VAL A 297 -7.04 0.17 16.87
C VAL A 297 -7.13 -1.31 17.21
N GLU A 298 -6.96 -1.68 18.48
CA GLU A 298 -7.06 -3.08 18.93
C GLU A 298 -8.43 -3.69 18.64
N LYS A 299 -9.53 -2.97 18.89
CA LYS A 299 -10.88 -3.42 18.58
C LYS A 299 -11.07 -3.66 17.07
N MET A 300 -10.59 -2.76 16.23
CA MET A 300 -10.65 -2.91 14.77
C MET A 300 -9.83 -4.11 14.30
N VAL A 301 -8.64 -4.31 14.84
CA VAL A 301 -7.77 -5.46 14.51
C VAL A 301 -8.44 -6.79 14.89
N GLN A 302 -9.06 -6.86 16.07
CA GLN A 302 -9.81 -8.06 16.51
C GLN A 302 -10.97 -8.37 15.57
N GLU A 303 -11.75 -7.36 15.17
CA GLU A 303 -12.86 -7.56 14.24
C GLU A 303 -12.37 -7.95 12.83
N TYR A 304 -11.32 -7.32 12.31
CA TYR A 304 -10.72 -7.73 11.04
C TYR A 304 -10.20 -9.17 11.09
N ASN A 305 -9.60 -9.59 12.21
CA ASN A 305 -9.15 -10.97 12.36
C ASN A 305 -10.31 -11.98 12.36
N ARG A 306 -11.46 -11.61 12.96
CA ARG A 306 -12.69 -12.42 12.90
C ARG A 306 -13.19 -12.57 11.47
N ARG A 307 -13.29 -11.47 10.73
CA ARG A 307 -13.73 -11.43 9.33
C ARG A 307 -12.77 -12.19 8.41
N ARG A 308 -11.47 -12.01 8.62
CA ARG A 308 -10.41 -12.75 7.92
C ARG A 308 -10.60 -14.25 8.01
N ARG A 309 -10.75 -14.76 9.24
CA ARG A 309 -10.94 -16.20 9.49
C ARG A 309 -12.19 -16.74 8.80
N LEU A 310 -13.30 -16.01 8.85
CA LEU A 310 -14.52 -16.40 8.14
C LEU A 310 -14.27 -16.44 6.62
N MET A 311 -13.72 -15.37 6.05
CA MET A 311 -13.51 -15.23 4.61
C MET A 311 -12.58 -16.34 4.09
N VAL A 312 -11.43 -16.55 4.71
CA VAL A 312 -10.44 -17.56 4.28
C VAL A 312 -11.04 -18.99 4.38
N LYS A 313 -11.71 -19.30 5.50
CA LYS A 313 -12.38 -20.58 5.67
C LYS A 313 -13.40 -20.83 4.55
N ARG A 314 -14.30 -19.88 4.33
CA ARG A 314 -15.37 -20.02 3.33
C ARG A 314 -14.84 -20.08 1.89
N LEU A 315 -13.83 -19.30 1.53
CA LEU A 315 -13.21 -19.35 0.22
C LEU A 315 -12.61 -20.75 -0.06
N ASN A 316 -11.91 -21.33 0.91
CA ASN A 316 -11.38 -22.69 0.79
C ASN A 316 -12.50 -23.75 0.69
N GLU A 317 -13.58 -23.63 1.47
CA GLU A 317 -14.75 -24.51 1.38
C GLU A 317 -15.44 -24.44 0.01
N ILE A 318 -15.50 -23.25 -0.61
CA ILE A 318 -16.02 -23.04 -1.97
C ILE A 318 -15.11 -23.69 -3.03
N GLY A 319 -13.85 -23.94 -2.70
CA GLY A 319 -12.84 -24.51 -3.59
C GLY A 319 -11.96 -23.46 -4.30
N LEU A 320 -11.96 -22.23 -3.78
CA LEU A 320 -10.99 -21.19 -4.14
C LEU A 320 -9.86 -21.21 -3.12
N SER A 321 -8.78 -21.93 -3.44
CA SER A 321 -7.62 -22.04 -2.54
C SER A 321 -7.10 -20.67 -2.16
N CYS A 322 -7.10 -20.36 -0.87
CA CYS A 322 -6.71 -19.08 -0.33
C CYS A 322 -5.55 -19.24 0.66
N PHE A 323 -4.42 -18.63 0.36
CA PHE A 323 -3.35 -18.40 1.32
C PHE A 323 -3.93 -17.69 2.58
N GLU A 324 -3.43 -18.06 3.75
CA GLU A 324 -3.87 -17.42 5.01
C GLU A 324 -3.13 -16.11 5.24
N PRO A 325 -3.75 -14.93 4.97
CA PRO A 325 -3.10 -13.65 5.17
C PRO A 325 -2.86 -13.41 6.67
N LYS A 326 -1.68 -12.94 7.02
CA LYS A 326 -1.31 -12.62 8.41
C LYS A 326 -1.36 -11.13 8.70
N GLY A 327 -1.69 -10.30 7.70
CA GLY A 327 -1.81 -8.86 7.87
C GLY A 327 -2.71 -8.18 6.84
N ALA A 328 -2.81 -6.85 6.92
CA ALA A 328 -3.71 -6.00 6.17
C ALA A 328 -5.19 -6.44 6.34
N PHE A 329 -6.04 -6.22 5.35
CA PHE A 329 -7.44 -6.67 5.36
C PHE A 329 -7.87 -7.25 4.00
N TYR A 330 -6.94 -8.00 3.38
CA TYR A 330 -7.15 -8.63 2.07
C TYR A 330 -6.97 -10.13 2.13
N ALA A 331 -7.82 -10.85 1.39
CA ALA A 331 -7.63 -12.23 1.00
C ALA A 331 -7.34 -12.28 -0.51
N PHE A 332 -6.48 -13.22 -0.92
CA PHE A 332 -6.03 -13.34 -2.30
C PHE A 332 -6.20 -14.79 -2.79
N PRO A 333 -7.46 -15.24 -2.97
CA PRO A 333 -7.76 -16.60 -3.39
C PRO A 333 -7.39 -16.86 -4.84
N SER A 334 -6.93 -18.09 -5.11
CA SER A 334 -6.74 -18.62 -6.45
C SER A 334 -8.09 -18.98 -7.08
N ILE A 335 -8.29 -18.55 -8.33
CA ILE A 335 -9.49 -18.84 -9.12
C ILE A 335 -9.28 -19.97 -10.15
N LYS A 336 -8.10 -20.62 -10.11
CA LYS A 336 -7.71 -21.69 -11.09
C LYS A 336 -8.75 -22.80 -11.23
N ALA A 337 -9.50 -23.09 -10.16
CA ALA A 337 -10.55 -24.11 -10.17
C ALA A 337 -11.70 -23.82 -11.16
N THR A 338 -11.91 -22.56 -11.55
CA THR A 338 -12.94 -22.15 -12.51
C THR A 338 -12.47 -22.25 -13.96
N GLY A 339 -11.16 -22.24 -14.18
CA GLY A 339 -10.53 -22.22 -15.50
C GLY A 339 -10.67 -20.90 -16.25
N MET A 340 -11.16 -19.85 -15.59
CA MET A 340 -11.21 -18.48 -16.11
C MET A 340 -9.87 -17.77 -15.84
N ASN A 341 -9.58 -16.73 -16.61
CA ASN A 341 -8.57 -15.75 -16.23
C ASN A 341 -9.14 -14.77 -15.19
N SER A 342 -8.27 -13.97 -14.56
CA SER A 342 -8.66 -13.10 -13.44
C SER A 342 -9.64 -11.99 -13.82
N GLU A 343 -9.51 -11.41 -15.02
CA GLU A 343 -10.42 -10.38 -15.52
C GLU A 343 -11.79 -10.97 -15.83
N GLU A 344 -11.86 -12.08 -16.58
CA GLU A 344 -13.10 -12.78 -16.88
C GLU A 344 -13.85 -13.18 -15.60
N PHE A 345 -13.13 -13.74 -14.62
CA PHE A 345 -13.73 -14.11 -13.34
C PHE A 345 -14.36 -12.90 -12.64
N ALA A 346 -13.61 -11.79 -12.50
CA ALA A 346 -14.08 -10.60 -11.80
C ALA A 346 -15.27 -9.94 -12.52
N GLU A 347 -15.22 -9.83 -13.84
CA GLU A 347 -16.30 -9.25 -14.65
C GLU A 347 -17.58 -10.09 -14.58
N ARG A 348 -17.47 -11.39 -14.78
CA ARG A 348 -18.62 -12.29 -14.74
C ARG A 348 -19.23 -12.42 -13.36
N LEU A 349 -18.40 -12.46 -12.29
CA LEU A 349 -18.88 -12.47 -10.90
C LEU A 349 -19.69 -11.20 -10.61
N LEU A 350 -19.22 -10.04 -11.10
CA LEU A 350 -19.93 -8.77 -10.96
C LEU A 350 -21.27 -8.79 -11.69
N ILE A 351 -21.29 -9.26 -12.93
CA ILE A 351 -22.51 -9.24 -13.78
C ILE A 351 -23.53 -10.27 -13.27
N GLU A 352 -23.10 -11.51 -13.02
CA GLU A 352 -24.01 -12.63 -12.71
C GLU A 352 -24.47 -12.61 -11.24
N GLU A 353 -23.60 -12.24 -10.30
CA GLU A 353 -23.88 -12.36 -8.85
C GLU A 353 -23.75 -11.04 -8.08
N LYS A 354 -23.48 -9.93 -8.74
CA LYS A 354 -23.37 -8.60 -8.11
C LYS A 354 -22.34 -8.55 -6.98
N VAL A 355 -21.21 -9.23 -7.15
CA VAL A 355 -20.07 -9.15 -6.23
C VAL A 355 -18.85 -8.61 -6.96
N ALA A 356 -18.29 -7.54 -6.42
CA ALA A 356 -17.10 -6.90 -6.98
C ALA A 356 -15.83 -7.36 -6.24
N VAL A 357 -14.86 -7.87 -6.99
CA VAL A 357 -13.51 -8.21 -6.54
C VAL A 357 -12.49 -7.56 -7.47
N VAL A 358 -11.24 -7.41 -7.09
CA VAL A 358 -10.21 -6.84 -7.97
C VAL A 358 -9.40 -7.98 -8.61
N PRO A 359 -9.29 -8.03 -9.95
CA PRO A 359 -8.47 -9.04 -10.62
C PRO A 359 -6.99 -8.88 -10.24
N GLY A 360 -6.32 -10.00 -10.03
CA GLY A 360 -4.94 -10.04 -9.53
C GLY A 360 -3.92 -9.32 -10.42
N PRO A 361 -4.02 -9.38 -11.77
CA PRO A 361 -3.11 -8.65 -12.67
C PRO A 361 -3.12 -7.12 -12.49
N ALA A 362 -4.16 -6.55 -11.87
CA ALA A 362 -4.14 -5.14 -11.47
C ALA A 362 -2.99 -4.79 -10.51
N PHE A 363 -2.40 -5.77 -9.84
CA PHE A 363 -1.30 -5.62 -8.88
C PHE A 363 0.05 -6.09 -9.43
N GLY A 364 0.07 -6.60 -10.65
CA GLY A 364 1.24 -7.12 -11.34
C GLY A 364 0.97 -8.47 -12.03
N PRO A 365 1.75 -8.83 -13.04
CA PRO A 365 1.56 -10.06 -13.84
C PRO A 365 1.46 -11.35 -13.01
N CYS A 366 2.20 -11.46 -11.90
CA CYS A 366 2.15 -12.62 -11.00
C CYS A 366 0.82 -12.75 -10.24
N GLY A 367 -0.04 -11.74 -10.30
CA GLY A 367 -1.41 -11.81 -9.80
C GLY A 367 -2.39 -12.60 -10.68
N GLU A 368 -1.99 -13.01 -11.89
CA GLU A 368 -2.88 -13.82 -12.76
C GLU A 368 -3.24 -15.16 -12.13
N GLY A 369 -4.52 -15.51 -12.24
CA GLY A 369 -5.11 -16.69 -11.57
C GLY A 369 -5.54 -16.43 -10.13
N PHE A 370 -5.52 -15.17 -9.69
CA PHE A 370 -5.97 -14.73 -8.36
C PHE A 370 -6.92 -13.53 -8.46
N VAL A 371 -7.68 -13.30 -7.39
CA VAL A 371 -8.46 -12.07 -7.19
C VAL A 371 -8.26 -11.54 -5.78
N ARG A 372 -8.28 -10.22 -5.59
CA ARG A 372 -8.22 -9.60 -4.27
C ARG A 372 -9.63 -9.39 -3.72
N CYS A 373 -9.90 -9.94 -2.54
CA CYS A 373 -11.10 -9.74 -1.75
C CYS A 373 -10.75 -8.97 -0.47
N CYS A 374 -11.34 -7.80 -0.28
CA CYS A 374 -11.20 -7.01 0.94
C CYS A 374 -12.25 -7.44 1.98
N TYR A 375 -11.82 -7.70 3.23
CA TYR A 375 -12.73 -8.00 4.34
C TYR A 375 -12.95 -6.80 5.29
N ALA A 376 -12.55 -5.61 4.88
CA ALA A 376 -12.92 -4.37 5.54
C ALA A 376 -14.33 -3.93 5.08
N THR A 377 -15.32 -4.76 5.35
CA THR A 377 -16.75 -4.51 5.16
C THR A 377 -17.54 -5.28 6.22
N SER A 378 -18.83 -4.99 6.39
CA SER A 378 -19.65 -5.61 7.44
C SER A 378 -19.72 -7.13 7.31
N LEU A 379 -19.84 -7.82 8.45
CA LEU A 379 -19.93 -9.28 8.46
C LEU A 379 -21.10 -9.81 7.60
N PRO A 380 -22.33 -9.22 7.66
CA PRO A 380 -23.42 -9.62 6.76
C PRO A 380 -23.07 -9.48 5.27
N ASN A 381 -22.37 -8.41 4.88
CA ASN A 381 -21.92 -8.25 3.50
C ASN A 381 -20.93 -9.33 3.10
N ILE A 382 -20.00 -9.71 3.99
CA ILE A 382 -19.05 -10.79 3.74
C ILE A 382 -19.78 -12.12 3.55
N GLU A 383 -20.73 -12.46 4.43
CA GLU A 383 -21.49 -13.71 4.37
C GLU A 383 -22.32 -13.80 3.09
N GLU A 384 -23.01 -12.74 2.71
CA GLU A 384 -23.80 -12.67 1.48
C GLU A 384 -22.89 -12.74 0.24
N ALA A 385 -21.80 -11.99 0.20
CA ALA A 385 -20.84 -12.05 -0.91
C ALA A 385 -20.27 -13.46 -1.09
N LEU A 386 -19.90 -14.12 0.00
CA LEU A 386 -19.39 -15.50 -0.03
C LEU A 386 -20.46 -16.51 -0.49
N GLY A 387 -21.74 -16.29 -0.11
CA GLY A 387 -22.87 -17.05 -0.63
C GLY A 387 -23.01 -16.91 -2.16
N ARG A 388 -22.93 -15.68 -2.66
CA ARG A 388 -22.97 -15.37 -4.10
C ARG A 388 -21.77 -15.97 -4.85
N ILE A 389 -20.56 -15.82 -4.31
CA ILE A 389 -19.34 -16.44 -4.86
C ILE A 389 -19.49 -17.97 -4.92
N SER A 390 -20.07 -18.59 -3.89
CA SER A 390 -20.31 -20.04 -3.86
C SER A 390 -21.23 -20.49 -5.00
N ARG A 391 -22.34 -19.78 -5.25
CA ARG A 391 -23.23 -20.06 -6.38
C ARG A 391 -22.51 -19.93 -7.71
N PHE A 392 -21.77 -18.85 -7.90
CA PHE A 392 -20.99 -18.60 -9.10
C PHE A 392 -19.97 -19.69 -9.38
N VAL A 393 -19.14 -20.06 -8.39
CA VAL A 393 -18.12 -21.10 -8.53
C VAL A 393 -18.76 -22.45 -8.81
N SER A 394 -19.85 -22.81 -8.14
CA SER A 394 -20.56 -24.08 -8.36
C SER A 394 -21.07 -24.19 -9.79
N LYS A 395 -21.53 -23.08 -10.38
CA LYS A 395 -22.03 -23.03 -11.76
C LYS A 395 -20.91 -23.13 -12.82
N HIS A 396 -19.69 -22.65 -12.46
CA HIS A 396 -18.58 -22.52 -13.41
C HIS A 396 -17.38 -23.41 -13.10
N LYS A 397 -17.47 -24.29 -12.10
CA LYS A 397 -16.40 -25.23 -11.78
C LYS A 397 -16.15 -26.17 -12.94
N LYS A 398 -14.90 -26.26 -13.43
CA LYS A 398 -14.54 -27.30 -14.41
C LYS A 398 -14.78 -28.69 -13.80
N VAL A 399 -15.63 -29.49 -14.41
CA VAL A 399 -15.77 -30.91 -14.07
C VAL A 399 -14.43 -31.57 -14.41
N GLN A 400 -13.63 -31.89 -13.42
CA GLN A 400 -12.50 -32.80 -13.64
C GLN A 400 -13.07 -34.17 -13.98
N TYR A 401 -13.11 -34.51 -15.27
CA TYR A 401 -13.24 -35.90 -15.67
C TYR A 401 -12.00 -36.64 -15.15
N GLN A 402 -12.15 -37.36 -14.05
CA GLN A 402 -11.18 -38.38 -13.68
C GLN A 402 -11.23 -39.42 -14.81
N MET A 403 -10.21 -39.41 -15.69
CA MET A 403 -9.91 -40.59 -16.49
C MET A 403 -9.50 -41.65 -15.49
N ARG A 404 -10.38 -42.64 -15.33
CA ARG A 404 -10.11 -43.90 -14.64
C ARG A 404 -9.22 -44.79 -15.51
#